data_b037f94bc791e8da6572df404fc3c194
#
_entry.id   b037f94bc791e8da6572df404fc3c194
#
_cell.length_a   1.000
_cell.length_b   1.000
_cell.length_c   1.000
_cell.angle_alpha   90.00
_cell.angle_beta   90.00
_cell.angle_gamma   90.00
#
_symmetry.space_group_name_H-M   'P 1'
#
loop_
_entity.id
_entity.type
_entity.pdbx_description
1 polymer ?
#
loop_
_entity_poly.entity_id
_entity_poly.type
_entity_poly.pdbx_seq_one_letter_code
_entity_poly.pdbx_strand_id
1 'polypeptide(L)'
;DQYLAQMARDLDSGKASPWQVEQEAQRSYQQYRQRMVQQEMARIHALHRQQLLTDTKSKRNMEFRVGVHIFGFLGGVFILAAFVIFGFNFLDGLAQGLCLYGIAIIFVVLSELLLNRKFPAFSRVITGIGIGGMYVANFVNFLVLHTINGIAALIVTLLIAAGTFLLSKKKESAAMRIISLAGCYISFLPVEGFETEFAFLVSALLLLVINTFSIFIRNQKHQTFIDSIHIFLNVLFTMILTGVA
;
A
#
# COMPACT_ATOMS: atom_id res chain seq x y z
N ASP A 1 -43.49 37.01 -16.91
CA ASP A 1 -43.70 38.19 -17.81
C ASP A 1 -45.14 38.26 -18.36
N GLN A 2 -45.76 37.16 -18.80
CA GLN A 2 -47.14 37.16 -19.34
C GLN A 2 -48.17 37.57 -18.28
N TYR A 3 -48.03 37.17 -17.03
CA TYR A 3 -48.90 37.47 -15.91
C TYR A 3 -48.88 38.96 -15.52
N LEU A 4 -47.70 39.55 -15.49
CA LEU A 4 -47.53 40.98 -15.22
C LEU A 4 -48.15 41.84 -16.35
N ALA A 5 -48.00 41.40 -17.61
CA ALA A 5 -48.58 42.06 -18.74
C ALA A 5 -50.14 41.97 -18.77
N GLN A 6 -50.70 40.91 -18.19
CA GLN A 6 -52.14 40.76 -18.05
C GLN A 6 -52.66 41.63 -16.90
N MET A 7 -52.02 41.68 -15.75
CA MET A 7 -52.33 42.58 -14.64
C MET A 7 -52.31 44.06 -15.08
N ALA A 8 -51.32 44.46 -15.85
CA ALA A 8 -51.23 45.83 -16.39
C ALA A 8 -52.45 46.13 -17.28
N ARG A 9 -52.89 45.19 -18.14
CA ARG A 9 -54.07 45.36 -18.99
C ARG A 9 -55.37 45.43 -18.19
N ASP A 10 -55.51 44.67 -17.13
CA ASP A 10 -56.68 44.66 -16.26
C ASP A 10 -56.79 45.95 -15.42
N LEU A 11 -55.65 46.54 -15.08
CA LEU A 11 -55.56 47.83 -14.41
C LEU A 11 -56.00 48.99 -15.37
N ASP A 12 -55.45 48.98 -16.60
CA ASP A 12 -55.76 49.97 -17.65
C ASP A 12 -57.24 49.94 -18.08
N SER A 13 -57.84 48.72 -18.06
CA SER A 13 -59.25 48.49 -18.44
C SER A 13 -60.23 48.77 -17.31
N GLY A 14 -59.77 49.21 -16.13
CA GLY A 14 -60.60 49.47 -14.92
C GLY A 14 -61.24 48.24 -14.31
N LYS A 15 -60.85 47.03 -14.69
CA LYS A 15 -61.37 45.77 -14.18
C LYS A 15 -60.81 45.35 -12.84
N ALA A 16 -59.64 45.87 -12.45
CA ALA A 16 -59.03 45.63 -11.16
C ALA A 16 -58.66 46.96 -10.47
N SER A 17 -58.79 47.02 -9.17
CA SER A 17 -58.36 48.19 -8.39
C SER A 17 -56.86 48.11 -8.12
N PRO A 18 -56.13 49.26 -8.08
CA PRO A 18 -54.66 49.25 -7.85
C PRO A 18 -54.25 48.44 -6.64
N TRP A 19 -55.03 48.49 -5.57
CA TRP A 19 -54.69 47.77 -4.33
C TRP A 19 -54.85 46.22 -4.48
N GLN A 20 -55.80 45.75 -5.27
CA GLN A 20 -55.97 44.34 -5.57
C GLN A 20 -54.78 43.78 -6.39
N VAL A 21 -54.28 44.55 -7.35
CA VAL A 21 -53.10 44.20 -8.15
C VAL A 21 -51.87 44.13 -7.29
N GLU A 22 -51.67 45.10 -6.36
CA GLU A 22 -50.59 45.11 -5.43
C GLU A 22 -50.61 43.90 -4.49
N GLN A 23 -51.79 43.54 -3.98
CA GLN A 23 -51.99 42.41 -3.06
C GLN A 23 -51.72 41.06 -3.76
N GLU A 24 -52.14 40.91 -5.00
CA GLU A 24 -51.81 39.71 -5.81
C GLU A 24 -50.35 39.63 -6.19
N ALA A 25 -49.74 40.74 -6.53
CA ALA A 25 -48.28 40.80 -6.79
C ALA A 25 -47.49 40.40 -5.54
N GLN A 26 -47.87 40.89 -4.37
CA GLN A 26 -47.24 40.49 -3.10
C GLN A 26 -47.41 39.00 -2.80
N ARG A 27 -48.61 38.45 -3.01
CA ARG A 27 -48.89 36.99 -2.83
C ARG A 27 -48.04 36.16 -3.81
N SER A 28 -48.01 36.53 -5.08
CA SER A 28 -47.22 35.82 -6.07
C SER A 28 -45.70 35.86 -5.78
N TYR A 29 -45.21 37.03 -5.32
CA TYR A 29 -43.81 37.18 -4.88
C TYR A 29 -43.48 36.32 -3.66
N GLN A 30 -44.40 36.26 -2.67
CA GLN A 30 -44.21 35.40 -1.50
C GLN A 30 -44.20 33.91 -1.89
N GLN A 31 -45.12 33.49 -2.78
CA GLN A 31 -45.14 32.12 -3.29
C GLN A 31 -43.88 31.76 -4.08
N TYR A 32 -43.42 32.67 -4.93
CA TYR A 32 -42.15 32.50 -5.66
C TYR A 32 -40.98 32.34 -4.70
N ARG A 33 -40.88 33.22 -3.70
CA ARG A 33 -39.82 33.16 -2.67
C ARG A 33 -39.85 31.85 -1.89
N GLN A 34 -41.05 31.38 -1.49
CA GLN A 34 -41.18 30.10 -0.82
C GLN A 34 -40.76 28.92 -1.68
N ARG A 35 -41.11 28.91 -2.98
CA ARG A 35 -40.67 27.87 -3.91
C ARG A 35 -39.13 27.87 -4.09
N MET A 36 -38.53 29.02 -4.21
CA MET A 36 -37.08 29.14 -4.31
C MET A 36 -36.39 28.61 -3.05
N VAL A 37 -36.83 28.99 -1.87
CA VAL A 37 -36.30 28.48 -0.59
C VAL A 37 -36.45 26.96 -0.50
N GLN A 38 -37.63 26.41 -0.87
CA GLN A 38 -37.85 24.97 -0.85
C GLN A 38 -36.91 24.23 -1.84
N GLN A 39 -36.71 24.77 -3.04
CA GLN A 39 -35.81 24.19 -4.01
C GLN A 39 -34.36 24.22 -3.50
N GLU A 40 -33.91 25.33 -2.92
CA GLU A 40 -32.57 25.47 -2.35
C GLU A 40 -32.37 24.47 -1.19
N MET A 41 -33.32 24.35 -0.28
CA MET A 41 -33.28 23.37 0.81
C MET A 41 -33.26 21.93 0.29
N ALA A 42 -34.07 21.61 -0.72
CA ALA A 42 -34.04 20.29 -1.34
C ALA A 42 -32.69 19.97 -1.99
N ARG A 43 -32.05 20.97 -2.62
CA ARG A 43 -30.72 20.86 -3.20
C ARG A 43 -29.65 20.61 -2.13
N ILE A 44 -29.68 21.38 -1.04
CA ILE A 44 -28.77 21.21 0.10
C ILE A 44 -28.93 19.82 0.73
N HIS A 45 -30.17 19.36 0.94
CA HIS A 45 -30.43 18.02 1.46
C HIS A 45 -29.94 16.91 0.54
N ALA A 46 -30.08 17.08 -0.79
CA ALA A 46 -29.56 16.11 -1.76
C ALA A 46 -28.03 16.03 -1.73
N LEU A 47 -27.35 17.17 -1.67
CA LEU A 47 -25.87 17.25 -1.56
C LEU A 47 -25.38 16.63 -0.26
N HIS A 48 -26.03 16.94 0.86
CA HIS A 48 -25.66 16.39 2.16
C HIS A 48 -25.83 14.86 2.21
N ARG A 49 -26.94 14.35 1.65
CA ARG A 49 -27.15 12.90 1.52
C ARG A 49 -26.08 12.24 0.65
N GLN A 50 -25.68 12.88 -0.44
CA GLN A 50 -24.64 12.38 -1.33
C GLN A 50 -23.25 12.33 -0.65
N GLN A 51 -22.93 13.35 0.17
CA GLN A 51 -21.71 13.36 0.99
C GLN A 51 -21.72 12.25 2.04
N LEU A 52 -22.81 12.05 2.76
CA LEU A 52 -22.94 10.96 3.74
C LEU A 52 -22.74 9.58 3.10
N LEU A 53 -23.31 9.35 1.91
CA LEU A 53 -23.16 8.09 1.20
C LEU A 53 -21.72 7.85 0.73
N THR A 54 -21.03 8.89 0.26
CA THR A 54 -19.61 8.81 -0.14
C THR A 54 -18.69 8.56 1.05
N ASP A 55 -18.94 9.23 2.18
CA ASP A 55 -18.15 9.05 3.40
C ASP A 55 -18.32 7.65 4.00
N THR A 56 -19.55 7.15 4.03
CA THR A 56 -19.84 5.79 4.54
C THR A 56 -19.21 4.73 3.65
N LYS A 57 -19.24 4.92 2.31
CA LYS A 57 -18.61 4.03 1.36
C LYS A 57 -17.07 4.05 1.47
N SER A 58 -16.49 5.24 1.70
CA SER A 58 -15.06 5.43 1.92
C SER A 58 -14.60 4.76 3.22
N LYS A 59 -15.29 4.97 4.34
CA LYS A 59 -14.99 4.33 5.64
C LYS A 59 -15.05 2.80 5.54
N ARG A 60 -16.11 2.24 4.98
CA ARG A 60 -16.26 0.79 4.80
C ARG A 60 -15.16 0.20 3.92
N ASN A 61 -14.74 0.90 2.87
CA ASN A 61 -13.64 0.47 2.02
C ASN A 61 -12.29 0.52 2.75
N MET A 62 -12.09 1.48 3.64
CA MET A 62 -10.88 1.60 4.45
C MET A 62 -10.82 0.49 5.50
N GLU A 63 -11.89 0.24 6.24
CA GLU A 63 -11.99 -0.84 7.22
C GLU A 63 -11.75 -2.21 6.57
N PHE A 64 -12.37 -2.46 5.41
CA PHE A 64 -12.14 -3.69 4.66
C PHE A 64 -10.67 -3.82 4.21
N ARG A 65 -10.05 -2.74 3.72
CA ARG A 65 -8.63 -2.75 3.33
C ARG A 65 -7.73 -3.01 4.52
N VAL A 66 -7.94 -2.34 5.64
CA VAL A 66 -7.17 -2.54 6.88
C VAL A 66 -7.35 -3.97 7.37
N GLY A 67 -8.57 -4.48 7.44
CA GLY A 67 -8.87 -5.85 7.82
C GLY A 67 -8.13 -6.88 6.95
N VAL A 68 -8.24 -6.78 5.63
CA VAL A 68 -7.55 -7.67 4.68
C VAL A 68 -6.03 -7.64 4.86
N HIS A 69 -5.43 -6.45 5.09
CA HIS A 69 -3.99 -6.34 5.27
C HIS A 69 -3.54 -6.92 6.62
N ILE A 70 -4.22 -6.58 7.71
CA ILE A 70 -3.85 -7.06 9.05
C ILE A 70 -4.09 -8.55 9.18
N PHE A 71 -5.31 -9.03 8.91
CA PHE A 71 -5.63 -10.46 9.05
C PHE A 71 -4.92 -11.31 8.02
N GLY A 72 -4.75 -10.82 6.79
CA GLY A 72 -3.97 -11.50 5.77
C GLY A 72 -2.50 -11.64 6.16
N PHE A 73 -1.90 -10.58 6.71
CA PHE A 73 -0.53 -10.62 7.22
C PHE A 73 -0.38 -11.57 8.40
N LEU A 74 -1.19 -11.42 9.44
CA LEU A 74 -1.16 -12.30 10.61
C LEU A 74 -1.39 -13.76 10.22
N GLY A 75 -2.42 -14.05 9.44
CA GLY A 75 -2.71 -15.40 8.97
C GLY A 75 -1.55 -16.00 8.17
N GLY A 76 -0.95 -15.22 7.27
CA GLY A 76 0.22 -15.67 6.50
C GLY A 76 1.44 -15.93 7.37
N VAL A 77 1.72 -15.06 8.35
CA VAL A 77 2.83 -15.25 9.30
C VAL A 77 2.59 -16.51 10.15
N PHE A 78 1.36 -16.74 10.64
CA PHE A 78 1.05 -17.95 11.42
C PHE A 78 1.20 -19.23 10.58
N ILE A 79 0.75 -19.22 9.34
CA ILE A 79 0.93 -20.36 8.43
C ILE A 79 2.42 -20.61 8.19
N LEU A 80 3.19 -19.59 7.91
CA LEU A 80 4.63 -19.69 7.70
C LEU A 80 5.34 -20.21 8.95
N ALA A 81 4.99 -19.70 10.14
CA ALA A 81 5.52 -20.18 11.42
C ALA A 81 5.16 -21.66 11.68
N ALA A 82 3.93 -22.07 11.39
CA ALA A 82 3.53 -23.46 11.53
C ALA A 82 4.35 -24.39 10.63
N PHE A 83 4.61 -23.99 9.38
CA PHE A 83 5.45 -24.75 8.47
C PHE A 83 6.93 -24.78 8.89
N VAL A 84 7.44 -23.68 9.45
CA VAL A 84 8.80 -23.64 10.03
C VAL A 84 8.89 -24.65 11.17
N ILE A 85 7.96 -24.61 12.14
CA ILE A 85 7.92 -25.54 13.27
C ILE A 85 7.82 -26.99 12.78
N PHE A 86 6.94 -27.24 11.80
CA PHE A 86 6.82 -28.58 11.20
C PHE A 86 8.14 -29.02 10.55
N GLY A 87 8.75 -28.16 9.71
CA GLY A 87 10.02 -28.44 9.07
C GLY A 87 11.13 -28.76 10.07
N PHE A 88 11.21 -28.01 11.17
CA PHE A 88 12.19 -28.26 12.24
C PHE A 88 11.99 -29.57 13.00
N ASN A 89 10.77 -30.06 13.10
CA ASN A 89 10.48 -31.33 13.81
C ASN A 89 10.61 -32.59 12.95
N PHE A 90 10.46 -32.49 11.64
CA PHE A 90 10.34 -33.67 10.75
C PHE A 90 11.43 -33.76 9.67
N LEU A 91 12.20 -32.70 9.47
CA LEU A 91 13.23 -32.66 8.44
C LEU A 91 14.58 -32.32 9.07
N ASP A 92 15.64 -32.82 8.49
CA ASP A 92 17.03 -32.56 8.97
C ASP A 92 17.85 -31.77 7.97
N GLY A 93 18.70 -30.88 8.48
CA GLY A 93 19.75 -30.20 7.75
C GLY A 93 19.32 -29.55 6.44
N LEU A 94 19.83 -30.03 5.33
CA LEU A 94 19.63 -29.44 4.00
C LEU A 94 18.17 -29.53 3.53
N ALA A 95 17.45 -30.61 3.86
CA ALA A 95 16.03 -30.78 3.53
C ALA A 95 15.18 -29.73 4.24
N GLN A 96 15.50 -29.40 5.49
CA GLN A 96 14.88 -28.37 6.29
C GLN A 96 15.03 -26.97 5.62
N GLY A 97 16.26 -26.65 5.23
CA GLY A 97 16.56 -25.39 4.53
C GLY A 97 15.83 -25.24 3.20
N LEU A 98 15.82 -26.30 2.37
CA LEU A 98 15.10 -26.30 1.10
C LEU A 98 13.58 -26.20 1.28
N CYS A 99 13.03 -26.82 2.32
CA CYS A 99 11.61 -26.73 2.65
C CYS A 99 11.18 -25.30 2.95
N LEU A 100 11.99 -24.53 3.71
CA LEU A 100 11.72 -23.13 4.02
C LEU A 100 11.64 -22.26 2.76
N TYR A 101 12.60 -22.42 1.84
CA TYR A 101 12.55 -21.72 0.55
C TYR A 101 11.35 -22.16 -0.29
N GLY A 102 11.08 -23.48 -0.35
CA GLY A 102 9.96 -24.05 -1.10
C GLY A 102 8.63 -23.44 -0.68
N ILE A 103 8.37 -23.37 0.62
CA ILE A 103 7.14 -22.76 1.17
C ILE A 103 7.05 -21.28 0.79
N ALA A 104 8.12 -20.50 0.98
CA ALA A 104 8.15 -19.10 0.63
C ALA A 104 7.88 -18.86 -0.87
N ILE A 105 8.46 -19.68 -1.74
CA ILE A 105 8.24 -19.64 -3.20
C ILE A 105 6.79 -19.99 -3.53
N ILE A 106 6.21 -21.02 -2.89
CA ILE A 106 4.81 -21.41 -3.08
C ILE A 106 3.89 -20.22 -2.75
N PHE A 107 4.12 -19.49 -1.66
CA PHE A 107 3.34 -18.29 -1.33
C PHE A 107 3.38 -17.23 -2.44
N VAL A 108 4.56 -16.95 -3.01
CA VAL A 108 4.70 -15.99 -4.11
C VAL A 108 3.98 -16.48 -5.35
N VAL A 109 4.21 -17.73 -5.76
CA VAL A 109 3.62 -18.32 -6.97
C VAL A 109 2.10 -18.40 -6.85
N LEU A 110 1.59 -18.91 -5.73
CA LEU A 110 0.15 -19.02 -5.47
C LEU A 110 -0.52 -17.64 -5.51
N SER A 111 0.13 -16.65 -4.92
CA SER A 111 -0.34 -15.27 -4.95
C SER A 111 -0.42 -14.71 -6.37
N GLU A 112 0.61 -14.92 -7.20
CA GLU A 112 0.64 -14.43 -8.56
C GLU A 112 -0.37 -15.13 -9.48
N LEU A 113 -0.46 -16.46 -9.38
CA LEU A 113 -1.28 -17.25 -10.30
C LEU A 113 -2.77 -17.23 -9.94
N LEU A 114 -3.11 -17.37 -8.66
CA LEU A 114 -4.49 -17.56 -8.24
C LEU A 114 -5.14 -16.29 -7.71
N LEU A 115 -4.42 -15.50 -6.90
CA LEU A 115 -5.04 -14.39 -6.17
C LEU A 115 -4.97 -13.06 -6.93
N ASN A 116 -3.98 -12.86 -7.78
CA ASN A 116 -3.75 -11.56 -8.41
C ASN A 116 -4.92 -11.10 -9.30
N ARG A 117 -5.62 -12.03 -9.95
CA ARG A 117 -6.77 -11.73 -10.82
C ARG A 117 -8.04 -11.39 -10.04
N LYS A 118 -8.32 -12.11 -8.95
CA LYS A 118 -9.58 -11.98 -8.18
C LYS A 118 -9.47 -11.02 -7.01
N PHE A 119 -8.34 -11.03 -6.31
CA PHE A 119 -8.12 -10.29 -5.06
C PHE A 119 -6.75 -9.59 -5.05
N PRO A 120 -6.56 -8.51 -5.85
CA PRO A 120 -5.23 -7.90 -6.03
C PRO A 120 -4.64 -7.30 -4.74
N ALA A 121 -5.47 -6.83 -3.81
CA ALA A 121 -5.00 -6.34 -2.52
C ALA A 121 -4.46 -7.47 -1.64
N PHE A 122 -5.18 -8.57 -1.54
CA PHE A 122 -4.78 -9.76 -0.79
C PHE A 122 -3.55 -10.43 -1.41
N SER A 123 -3.50 -10.53 -2.73
CA SER A 123 -2.33 -11.02 -3.45
C SER A 123 -1.05 -10.24 -3.07
N ARG A 124 -1.11 -8.91 -2.97
CA ARG A 124 0.05 -8.12 -2.56
C ARG A 124 0.56 -8.47 -1.17
N VAL A 125 -0.35 -8.72 -0.23
CA VAL A 125 0.01 -9.13 1.14
C VAL A 125 0.68 -10.51 1.15
N ILE A 126 0.06 -11.49 0.49
CA ILE A 126 0.61 -12.85 0.41
C ILE A 126 1.96 -12.88 -0.31
N THR A 127 2.12 -12.13 -1.41
CA THR A 127 3.41 -11.99 -2.08
C THR A 127 4.46 -11.39 -1.14
N GLY A 128 4.09 -10.35 -0.37
CA GLY A 128 4.98 -9.74 0.61
C GLY A 128 5.45 -10.71 1.70
N ILE A 129 4.53 -11.54 2.21
CA ILE A 129 4.85 -12.61 3.18
C ILE A 129 5.78 -13.65 2.57
N GLY A 130 5.53 -14.08 1.34
CA GLY A 130 6.41 -15.02 0.65
C GLY A 130 7.82 -14.48 0.44
N ILE A 131 7.93 -13.21 0.04
CA ILE A 131 9.23 -12.54 -0.11
C ILE A 131 9.94 -12.40 1.25
N GLY A 132 9.24 -11.93 2.29
CA GLY A 132 9.77 -11.90 3.65
C GLY A 132 10.21 -13.28 4.12
N GLY A 133 9.42 -14.31 3.82
CA GLY A 133 9.74 -15.71 4.09
C GLY A 133 11.03 -16.17 3.39
N MET A 134 11.31 -15.75 2.16
CA MET A 134 12.57 -16.05 1.48
C MET A 134 13.78 -15.45 2.20
N TYR A 135 13.67 -14.18 2.67
CA TYR A 135 14.75 -13.58 3.46
C TYR A 135 14.96 -14.29 4.79
N VAL A 136 13.86 -14.64 5.48
CA VAL A 136 13.94 -15.42 6.72
C VAL A 136 14.54 -16.81 6.46
N ALA A 137 14.14 -17.48 5.38
CA ALA A 137 14.70 -18.77 5.00
C ALA A 137 16.21 -18.67 4.75
N ASN A 138 16.65 -17.61 4.06
CA ASN A 138 18.07 -17.38 3.81
C ASN A 138 18.85 -17.16 5.12
N PHE A 139 18.32 -16.33 6.00
CA PHE A 139 18.89 -16.05 7.32
C PHE A 139 19.00 -17.31 8.18
N VAL A 140 17.92 -18.12 8.24
CA VAL A 140 17.89 -19.38 9.00
C VAL A 140 18.88 -20.40 8.45
N ASN A 141 18.96 -20.53 7.12
CA ASN A 141 19.92 -21.43 6.46
C ASN A 141 21.37 -21.05 6.74
N PHE A 142 21.65 -19.75 6.81
CA PHE A 142 23.00 -19.26 7.11
C PHE A 142 23.36 -19.34 8.59
N LEU A 143 22.54 -18.73 9.49
CA LEU A 143 22.88 -18.56 10.90
C LEU A 143 22.50 -19.74 11.79
N VAL A 144 21.42 -20.45 11.47
CA VAL A 144 20.87 -21.48 12.36
C VAL A 144 21.23 -22.88 11.87
N LEU A 145 20.99 -23.14 10.60
CA LEU A 145 21.21 -24.48 10.02
C LEU A 145 22.63 -24.66 9.49
N HIS A 146 23.36 -23.57 9.26
CA HIS A 146 24.69 -23.57 8.65
C HIS A 146 24.78 -24.40 7.35
N THR A 147 23.66 -24.46 6.59
CA THR A 147 23.57 -25.23 5.34
C THR A 147 24.20 -24.51 4.16
N ILE A 148 24.35 -23.19 4.24
CA ILE A 148 24.95 -22.32 3.22
C ILE A 148 26.04 -21.46 3.85
N ASN A 149 27.09 -21.18 3.10
CA ASN A 149 28.15 -20.27 3.51
C ASN A 149 27.75 -18.79 3.28
N GLY A 150 28.50 -17.83 3.83
CA GLY A 150 28.23 -16.40 3.73
C GLY A 150 28.13 -15.89 2.28
N ILE A 151 29.01 -16.39 1.39
CA ILE A 151 29.00 -16.00 -0.05
C ILE A 151 27.70 -16.45 -0.72
N ALA A 152 27.29 -17.70 -0.49
CA ALA A 152 26.03 -18.23 -1.03
C ALA A 152 24.83 -17.46 -0.47
N ALA A 153 24.80 -17.16 0.83
CA ALA A 153 23.77 -16.37 1.47
C ALA A 153 23.65 -14.97 0.85
N LEU A 154 24.77 -14.29 0.58
CA LEU A 154 24.80 -12.99 -0.10
C LEU A 154 24.25 -13.08 -1.52
N ILE A 155 24.69 -14.05 -2.31
CA ILE A 155 24.21 -14.25 -3.69
C ILE A 155 22.69 -14.48 -3.69
N VAL A 156 22.20 -15.37 -2.82
CA VAL A 156 20.77 -15.67 -2.72
C VAL A 156 19.98 -14.43 -2.31
N THR A 157 20.46 -13.64 -1.35
CA THR A 157 19.79 -12.39 -0.95
C THR A 157 19.73 -11.38 -2.09
N LEU A 158 20.79 -11.21 -2.85
CA LEU A 158 20.81 -10.32 -4.01
C LEU A 158 19.81 -10.78 -5.09
N LEU A 159 19.72 -12.09 -5.33
CA LEU A 159 18.73 -12.64 -6.27
C LEU A 159 17.30 -12.41 -5.79
N ILE A 160 17.02 -12.61 -4.49
CA ILE A 160 15.71 -12.31 -3.89
C ILE A 160 15.41 -10.82 -4.04
N ALA A 161 16.37 -9.95 -3.74
CA ALA A 161 16.23 -8.50 -3.85
C ALA A 161 15.92 -8.08 -5.29
N ALA A 162 16.70 -8.55 -6.26
CA ALA A 162 16.48 -8.24 -7.68
C ALA A 162 15.08 -8.69 -8.14
N GLY A 163 14.68 -9.93 -7.82
CA GLY A 163 13.35 -10.44 -8.12
C GLY A 163 12.23 -9.62 -7.47
N THR A 164 12.42 -9.23 -6.21
CA THR A 164 11.44 -8.40 -5.47
C THR A 164 11.34 -6.99 -6.03
N PHE A 165 12.45 -6.37 -6.41
CA PHE A 165 12.43 -5.07 -7.07
C PHE A 165 11.68 -5.11 -8.40
N LEU A 166 11.93 -6.11 -9.24
CA LEU A 166 11.21 -6.28 -10.50
C LEU A 166 9.70 -6.46 -10.26
N LEU A 167 9.34 -7.29 -9.27
CA LEU A 167 7.95 -7.53 -8.91
C LEU A 167 7.28 -6.29 -8.32
N SER A 168 7.99 -5.50 -7.50
CA SER A 168 7.51 -4.23 -6.95
C SER A 168 7.23 -3.20 -8.03
N LYS A 169 8.04 -3.16 -9.07
CA LYS A 169 7.83 -2.30 -10.24
C LYS A 169 6.58 -2.71 -11.01
N LYS A 170 6.41 -4.00 -11.27
CA LYS A 170 5.23 -4.56 -11.97
C LYS A 170 3.93 -4.30 -11.21
N LYS A 171 3.95 -4.40 -9.88
CA LYS A 171 2.77 -4.21 -9.02
C LYS A 171 2.57 -2.78 -8.52
N GLU A 172 3.47 -1.87 -8.83
CA GLU A 172 3.50 -0.49 -8.30
C GLU A 172 3.33 -0.41 -6.78
N SER A 173 3.93 -1.35 -6.04
CA SER A 173 3.75 -1.52 -4.60
C SER A 173 4.90 -0.94 -3.81
N ALA A 174 4.65 0.16 -3.08
CA ALA A 174 5.61 0.75 -2.15
C ALA A 174 6.02 -0.21 -1.02
N ALA A 175 5.07 -0.99 -0.49
CA ALA A 175 5.35 -1.97 0.57
C ALA A 175 6.35 -3.04 0.13
N MET A 176 6.20 -3.60 -1.07
CA MET A 176 7.17 -4.58 -1.60
C MET A 176 8.56 -3.98 -1.79
N ARG A 177 8.64 -2.70 -2.15
CA ARG A 177 9.91 -1.99 -2.27
C ARG A 177 10.60 -1.84 -0.93
N ILE A 178 9.86 -1.45 0.11
CA ILE A 178 10.38 -1.32 1.47
C ILE A 178 10.87 -2.67 1.97
N ILE A 179 10.10 -3.75 1.75
CA ILE A 179 10.50 -5.12 2.12
C ILE A 179 11.78 -5.51 1.38
N SER A 180 11.89 -5.20 0.09
CA SER A 180 13.10 -5.49 -0.68
C SER A 180 14.32 -4.72 -0.19
N LEU A 181 14.17 -3.42 0.08
CA LEU A 181 15.23 -2.60 0.66
C LEU A 181 15.67 -3.15 2.02
N ALA A 182 14.72 -3.38 2.93
CA ALA A 182 15.02 -3.95 4.26
C ALA A 182 15.75 -5.30 4.12
N GLY A 183 15.28 -6.17 3.21
CA GLY A 183 15.93 -7.45 2.94
C GLY A 183 17.35 -7.30 2.39
N CYS A 184 17.60 -6.32 1.51
CA CYS A 184 18.95 -6.01 1.06
C CYS A 184 19.88 -5.63 2.21
N TYR A 185 19.40 -4.83 3.17
CA TYR A 185 20.21 -4.47 4.33
C TYR A 185 20.43 -5.64 5.30
N ILE A 186 19.47 -6.55 5.42
CA ILE A 186 19.65 -7.81 6.18
C ILE A 186 20.79 -8.66 5.58
N SER A 187 21.09 -8.52 4.28
CA SER A 187 22.21 -9.24 3.63
C SER A 187 23.59 -8.85 4.19
N PHE A 188 23.71 -7.74 4.93
CA PHE A 188 24.98 -7.41 5.58
C PHE A 188 25.32 -8.33 6.75
N LEU A 189 24.34 -9.00 7.35
CA LEU A 189 24.57 -9.90 8.48
C LEU A 189 25.54 -11.05 8.15
N PRO A 190 25.48 -11.72 6.98
CA PRO A 190 26.45 -12.73 6.61
C PRO A 190 27.89 -12.23 6.45
N VAL A 191 28.08 -10.92 6.32
CA VAL A 191 29.42 -10.34 6.10
C VAL A 191 30.30 -10.44 7.35
N GLU A 192 29.72 -10.54 8.54
CA GLU A 192 30.46 -10.74 9.79
C GLU A 192 31.32 -12.02 9.81
N GLY A 193 31.01 -12.99 8.94
CA GLY A 193 31.80 -14.22 8.78
C GLY A 193 33.07 -14.08 7.91
N PHE A 194 33.35 -12.89 7.36
CA PHE A 194 34.53 -12.62 6.55
C PHE A 194 35.63 -11.95 7.37
N GLU A 195 36.90 -12.08 6.91
CA GLU A 195 37.99 -11.28 7.44
C GLU A 195 37.69 -9.78 7.32
N THR A 196 38.10 -8.98 8.31
CA THR A 196 37.67 -7.58 8.49
C THR A 196 37.88 -6.71 7.26
N GLU A 197 39.02 -6.84 6.57
CA GLU A 197 39.30 -6.05 5.35
C GLU A 197 38.38 -6.43 4.18
N PHE A 198 38.16 -7.74 4.00
CA PHE A 198 37.27 -8.24 2.95
C PHE A 198 35.80 -7.96 3.25
N ALA A 199 35.39 -8.04 4.53
CA ALA A 199 34.06 -7.67 4.97
C ALA A 199 33.73 -6.21 4.64
N PHE A 200 34.65 -5.29 4.89
CA PHE A 200 34.49 -3.87 4.56
C PHE A 200 34.29 -3.65 3.06
N LEU A 201 35.12 -4.28 2.23
CA LEU A 201 35.03 -4.16 0.77
C LEU A 201 33.72 -4.72 0.24
N VAL A 202 33.29 -5.89 0.70
CA VAL A 202 32.00 -6.50 0.33
C VAL A 202 30.84 -5.61 0.77
N SER A 203 30.87 -5.04 1.98
CA SER A 203 29.86 -4.13 2.49
C SER A 203 29.76 -2.86 1.64
N ALA A 204 30.88 -2.25 1.29
CA ALA A 204 30.92 -1.06 0.44
C ALA A 204 30.34 -1.35 -0.96
N LEU A 205 30.67 -2.50 -1.52
CA LEU A 205 30.18 -2.95 -2.83
C LEU A 205 28.68 -3.25 -2.80
N LEU A 206 28.19 -3.87 -1.73
CA LEU A 206 26.74 -4.09 -1.50
C LEU A 206 25.98 -2.76 -1.39
N LEU A 207 26.47 -1.80 -0.61
CA LEU A 207 25.87 -0.48 -0.49
C LEU A 207 25.78 0.20 -1.87
N LEU A 208 26.86 0.14 -2.66
CA LEU A 208 26.86 0.69 -4.00
C LEU A 208 25.84 0.01 -4.91
N VAL A 209 25.74 -1.31 -4.87
CA VAL A 209 24.74 -2.07 -5.64
C VAL A 209 23.32 -1.69 -5.20
N ILE A 210 23.02 -1.64 -3.91
CA ILE A 210 21.70 -1.30 -3.38
C ILE A 210 21.31 0.12 -3.80
N ASN A 211 22.22 1.08 -3.66
CA ASN A 211 21.98 2.48 -4.05
C ASN A 211 21.73 2.59 -5.56
N THR A 212 22.53 1.91 -6.38
CA THR A 212 22.37 1.87 -7.84
C THR A 212 21.03 1.28 -8.23
N PHE A 213 20.65 0.13 -7.66
CA PHE A 213 19.34 -0.48 -7.89
C PHE A 213 18.18 0.44 -7.48
N SER A 214 18.29 1.12 -6.35
CA SER A 214 17.26 2.06 -5.88
C SER A 214 17.03 3.22 -6.87
N ILE A 215 18.08 3.72 -7.51
CA ILE A 215 18.00 4.78 -8.53
C ILE A 215 17.32 4.27 -9.80
N PHE A 216 17.71 3.10 -10.30
CA PHE A 216 17.17 2.54 -11.55
C PHE A 216 15.67 2.18 -11.48
N ILE A 217 15.16 1.89 -10.28
CA ILE A 217 13.79 1.42 -10.09
C ILE A 217 12.92 2.54 -9.49
N ARG A 218 13.25 3.78 -9.77
CA ARG A 218 12.50 4.94 -9.29
C ARG A 218 11.07 4.93 -9.86
N ASN A 219 10.09 4.95 -8.97
CA ASN A 219 8.67 5.04 -9.31
C ASN A 219 8.10 6.34 -8.73
N GLN A 220 7.31 7.07 -9.50
CA GLN A 220 6.81 8.40 -9.10
C GLN A 220 5.84 8.38 -7.91
N LYS A 221 5.13 7.25 -7.69
CA LYS A 221 4.16 7.14 -6.62
C LYS A 221 4.84 6.77 -5.29
N HIS A 222 4.64 7.59 -4.25
CA HIS A 222 5.24 7.43 -2.91
C HIS A 222 6.78 7.45 -2.88
N GLN A 223 7.43 8.01 -3.90
CA GLN A 223 8.88 8.01 -4.02
C GLN A 223 9.58 8.69 -2.84
N THR A 224 9.10 9.86 -2.41
CA THR A 224 9.68 10.62 -1.29
C THR A 224 9.73 9.80 0.00
N PHE A 225 8.67 9.04 0.29
CA PHE A 225 8.60 8.19 1.49
C PHE A 225 9.61 7.04 1.42
N ILE A 226 9.71 6.40 0.25
CA ILE A 226 10.66 5.30 0.04
C ILE A 226 12.11 5.81 0.11
N ASP A 227 12.38 6.97 -0.49
CA ASP A 227 13.71 7.60 -0.44
C ASP A 227 14.09 7.96 1.00
N SER A 228 13.15 8.46 1.82
CA SER A 228 13.39 8.74 3.24
C SER A 228 13.76 7.48 4.03
N ILE A 229 13.04 6.36 3.81
CA ILE A 229 13.37 5.08 4.45
C ILE A 229 14.74 4.58 3.98
N HIS A 230 15.04 4.70 2.69
CA HIS A 230 16.32 4.28 2.12
C HIS A 230 17.49 5.08 2.71
N ILE A 231 17.36 6.40 2.81
CA ILE A 231 18.37 7.25 3.45
C ILE A 231 18.54 6.86 4.92
N PHE A 232 17.45 6.67 5.65
CA PHE A 232 17.50 6.22 7.05
C PHE A 232 18.24 4.89 7.21
N LEU A 233 17.93 3.90 6.38
CA LEU A 233 18.62 2.61 6.41
C LEU A 233 20.10 2.74 6.05
N ASN A 234 20.46 3.54 5.04
CA ASN A 234 21.86 3.80 4.70
C ASN A 234 22.65 4.39 5.88
N VAL A 235 22.09 5.41 6.54
CA VAL A 235 22.72 6.05 7.70
C VAL A 235 22.87 5.04 8.84
N LEU A 236 21.81 4.30 9.15
CA LEU A 236 21.82 3.30 10.21
C LEU A 236 22.89 2.24 9.98
N PHE A 237 22.94 1.66 8.78
CA PHE A 237 23.92 0.62 8.45
C PHE A 237 25.35 1.16 8.37
N THR A 238 25.55 2.38 7.87
CA THR A 238 26.86 3.03 7.90
C THR A 238 27.34 3.23 9.34
N MET A 239 26.45 3.64 10.24
CA MET A 239 26.77 3.77 11.67
C MET A 239 27.14 2.43 12.31
N ILE A 240 26.40 1.37 11.97
CA ILE A 240 26.72 0.01 12.46
C ILE A 240 28.10 -0.43 11.97
N LEU A 241 28.37 -0.29 10.68
CA LEU A 241 29.66 -0.68 10.07
C LEU A 241 30.84 0.12 10.65
N THR A 242 30.67 1.42 10.92
CA THR A 242 31.72 2.26 11.49
C THR A 242 31.87 2.11 13.00
N GLY A 243 30.83 1.67 13.71
CA GLY A 243 30.85 1.43 15.15
C GLY A 243 31.39 0.05 15.54
N VAL A 244 31.48 -0.88 14.58
CA VAL A 244 32.09 -2.22 14.77
C VAL A 244 33.57 -2.23 14.40
N ALA A 245 34.06 -1.20 13.72
CA ALA A 245 35.48 -1.01 13.40
C ALA A 245 36.19 -0.29 14.54
#